data_366f81176b3a1e08a8213a464a82a45c
#
_entry.id   366f81176b3a1e08a8213a464a82a45c
#
_cell.length_a   1.000
_cell.length_b   1.000
_cell.length_c   1.000
_cell.angle_alpha   90.00
_cell.angle_beta   90.00
_cell.angle_gamma   90.00
#
_symmetry.space_group_name_H-M   'P 1'
#
loop_
_entity.id
_entity.type
_entity.pdbx_description
1 polymer ?
#
loop_
_entity_poly.entity_id
_entity_poly.type
_entity_poly.pdbx_seq_one_letter_code
_entity_poly.pdbx_strand_id
1 'polypeptide(L)'
;MTMNQAKPPARADQAAGQQQPLLKLSGIEKKFVNPLDLAGRIANLLGAGNRATVVHAVDGVDLEVQAGEVIGIVGESGCGKSTLGRVVAGINPPTAGHVSYQGQDTRTMTAAQRKAYELGVQMIFQNPMASLNPRMRVVDIIGEAPVVHGLVKAADKATYVADLMRQVGLDPEYAQRYPHQFSGGQRQRIGIARALALKPRVIVCDEAVAALDVSIQAQVLNLFTQLREQHDLTYLSVSYTHLTLPTIYSV
;
A
#
# COMPACT_ATOMS: atom_id res chain seq x y z
N MET A 1 45.61 17.64 34.11
CA MET A 1 44.20 17.27 34.29
C MET A 1 43.65 16.84 32.92
N THR A 2 43.72 15.57 32.66
CA THR A 2 43.34 14.95 31.38
C THR A 2 41.93 14.42 31.54
N MET A 3 40.97 15.02 30.81
CA MET A 3 39.58 14.55 30.75
C MET A 3 39.47 13.28 29.91
N ASN A 4 39.10 12.20 30.57
CA ASN A 4 38.84 10.90 29.98
C ASN A 4 37.46 10.93 29.32
N GLN A 5 37.40 10.93 27.97
CA GLN A 5 36.17 10.79 27.22
C GLN A 5 35.79 9.31 27.20
N ALA A 6 34.72 8.97 27.89
CA ALA A 6 34.13 7.64 27.86
C ALA A 6 33.49 7.39 26.49
N LYS A 7 34.05 6.39 25.77
CA LYS A 7 33.49 5.85 24.54
C LYS A 7 32.13 5.19 24.84
N PRO A 8 31.04 5.47 24.09
CA PRO A 8 29.76 4.79 24.29
C PRO A 8 29.91 3.29 24.00
N PRO A 9 29.18 2.42 24.71
CA PRO A 9 29.29 0.98 24.52
C PRO A 9 28.81 0.59 23.11
N ALA A 10 29.63 -0.20 22.43
CA ALA A 10 29.29 -0.84 21.19
C ALA A 10 28.05 -1.70 21.39
N ARG A 11 26.99 -1.43 20.63
CA ARG A 11 25.84 -2.35 20.52
C ARG A 11 26.39 -3.68 20.02
N ALA A 12 26.19 -4.72 20.80
CA ALA A 12 26.55 -6.08 20.45
C ALA A 12 25.86 -6.43 19.11
N ASP A 13 26.67 -6.79 18.13
CA ASP A 13 26.26 -7.50 16.92
C ASP A 13 25.59 -8.82 17.35
N GLN A 14 24.26 -8.78 17.53
CA GLN A 14 23.51 -10.01 17.58
C GLN A 14 23.51 -10.56 16.17
N ALA A 15 24.09 -11.73 16.00
CA ALA A 15 24.15 -12.51 14.79
C ALA A 15 22.76 -12.52 14.11
N ALA A 16 22.62 -11.74 13.05
CA ALA A 16 21.47 -11.74 12.17
C ALA A 16 21.50 -13.07 11.42
N GLY A 17 20.81 -14.07 11.95
CA GLY A 17 20.31 -15.15 11.10
C GLY A 17 19.58 -14.46 9.97
N GLN A 18 19.92 -14.77 8.72
CA GLN A 18 19.32 -14.18 7.52
C GLN A 18 17.81 -14.46 7.54
N GLN A 19 17.04 -13.59 8.18
CA GLN A 19 15.58 -13.66 8.13
C GLN A 19 15.20 -13.30 6.71
N GLN A 20 14.52 -14.22 6.05
CA GLN A 20 14.01 -14.03 4.70
C GLN A 20 13.10 -12.79 4.67
N PRO A 21 13.35 -11.82 3.77
CA PRO A 21 12.53 -10.62 3.72
C PRO A 21 11.06 -10.96 3.46
N LEU A 22 10.14 -10.22 4.10
CA LEU A 22 8.70 -10.38 3.90
C LEU A 22 8.32 -10.06 2.46
N LEU A 23 8.95 -9.02 1.89
CA LEU A 23 8.76 -8.59 0.51
C LEU A 23 10.13 -8.25 -0.08
N LYS A 24 10.36 -8.68 -1.32
CA LYS A 24 11.59 -8.35 -2.07
C LYS A 24 11.23 -7.99 -3.51
N LEU A 25 11.74 -6.86 -3.96
CA LEU A 25 11.69 -6.39 -5.33
C LEU A 25 13.09 -6.56 -5.93
N SER A 26 13.17 -7.08 -7.14
CA SER A 26 14.46 -7.25 -7.83
C SER A 26 14.35 -6.75 -9.26
N GLY A 27 15.09 -5.67 -9.57
CA GLY A 27 15.18 -5.06 -10.89
C GLY A 27 13.82 -4.65 -11.44
N ILE A 28 12.92 -4.09 -10.61
CA ILE A 28 11.55 -3.75 -11.05
C ILE A 28 11.57 -2.64 -12.09
N GLU A 29 11.05 -2.97 -13.28
CA GLU A 29 10.71 -1.98 -14.31
C GLU A 29 9.20 -1.96 -14.55
N LYS A 30 8.66 -0.77 -14.78
CA LYS A 30 7.29 -0.58 -15.28
C LYS A 30 7.24 0.45 -16.39
N LYS A 31 6.84 -0.04 -17.56
CA LYS A 31 6.64 0.77 -18.76
C LYS A 31 5.15 0.78 -19.11
N PHE A 32 4.62 1.95 -19.40
CA PHE A 32 3.28 2.11 -19.97
C PHE A 32 3.43 2.48 -21.45
N VAL A 33 2.79 1.69 -22.29
CA VAL A 33 2.76 1.92 -23.74
C VAL A 33 1.41 2.51 -24.09
N ASN A 34 1.40 3.76 -24.53
CA ASN A 34 0.21 4.36 -25.13
C ASN A 34 0.18 3.96 -26.62
N PRO A 35 -0.70 3.02 -27.00
CA PRO A 35 -0.82 2.62 -28.40
C PRO A 35 -1.27 3.82 -29.23
N LEU A 36 -0.86 3.84 -30.51
CA LEU A 36 -1.37 4.82 -31.45
C LEU A 36 -2.90 4.73 -31.51
N ASP A 37 -3.56 5.88 -31.46
CA ASP A 37 -4.98 6.00 -31.73
C ASP A 37 -5.32 5.59 -33.17
N LEU A 38 -6.60 5.47 -33.47
CA LEU A 38 -7.06 5.04 -34.80
C LEU A 38 -6.56 5.99 -35.90
N ALA A 39 -6.50 7.29 -35.60
CA ALA A 39 -6.02 8.33 -36.55
C ALA A 39 -4.51 8.17 -36.80
N GLY A 40 -3.72 7.91 -35.75
CA GLY A 40 -2.28 7.67 -35.89
C GLY A 40 -1.96 6.38 -36.65
N ARG A 41 -2.78 5.33 -36.53
CA ARG A 41 -2.65 4.08 -37.31
C ARG A 41 -2.96 4.33 -38.79
N ILE A 42 -4.03 5.08 -39.08
CA ILE A 42 -4.39 5.45 -40.48
C ILE A 42 -3.32 6.36 -41.08
N ALA A 43 -2.81 7.34 -40.34
CA ALA A 43 -1.74 8.20 -40.78
C ALA A 43 -0.45 7.42 -41.11
N ASN A 44 -0.14 6.36 -40.34
CA ASN A 44 1.00 5.48 -40.64
C ASN A 44 0.80 4.64 -41.91
N LEU A 45 -0.43 4.24 -42.22
CA LEU A 45 -0.76 3.61 -43.51
C LEU A 45 -0.51 4.56 -44.69
N LEU A 46 -0.60 5.88 -44.45
CA LEU A 46 -0.33 6.95 -45.43
C LEU A 46 1.13 7.47 -45.39
N GLY A 47 2.01 6.77 -44.64
CA GLY A 47 3.45 7.08 -44.59
C GLY A 47 3.88 8.01 -43.43
N ALA A 48 3.01 8.37 -42.51
CA ALA A 48 3.35 9.17 -41.33
C ALA A 48 4.01 8.30 -40.25
N GLY A 49 5.28 8.37 -40.03
CA GLY A 49 6.03 7.52 -39.07
C GLY A 49 5.71 7.75 -37.57
N ASN A 50 4.44 7.81 -37.18
CA ASN A 50 4.00 7.95 -35.78
C ASN A 50 4.39 6.73 -34.97
N ARG A 51 4.99 6.92 -33.78
CA ARG A 51 5.40 5.86 -32.86
C ARG A 51 4.53 5.88 -31.61
N ALA A 52 4.28 4.70 -31.04
CA ALA A 52 3.66 4.60 -29.73
C ALA A 52 4.56 5.28 -28.67
N THR A 53 3.97 6.06 -27.79
CA THR A 53 4.70 6.69 -26.69
C THR A 53 4.90 5.68 -25.57
N VAL A 54 6.14 5.46 -25.18
CA VAL A 54 6.50 4.60 -24.04
C VAL A 54 6.92 5.49 -22.88
N VAL A 55 6.21 5.38 -21.75
CA VAL A 55 6.55 6.08 -20.51
C VAL A 55 7.20 5.07 -19.56
N HIS A 56 8.45 5.29 -19.19
CA HIS A 56 9.17 4.53 -18.18
C HIS A 56 8.77 5.09 -16.81
N ALA A 57 7.89 4.41 -16.11
CA ALA A 57 7.37 4.86 -14.83
C ALA A 57 8.19 4.36 -13.63
N VAL A 58 8.84 3.20 -13.76
CA VAL A 58 9.79 2.64 -12.78
C VAL A 58 10.91 2.00 -13.58
N ASP A 59 12.17 2.19 -13.13
CA ASP A 59 13.35 1.74 -13.87
C ASP A 59 14.38 1.11 -12.92
N GLY A 60 14.45 -0.24 -12.90
CA GLY A 60 15.49 -1.01 -12.23
C GLY A 60 15.50 -0.93 -10.70
N VAL A 61 14.34 -0.86 -10.03
CA VAL A 61 14.27 -0.70 -8.56
C VAL A 61 14.44 -2.03 -7.82
N ASP A 62 15.38 -2.03 -6.87
CA ASP A 62 15.58 -3.08 -5.88
C ASP A 62 15.16 -2.60 -4.49
N LEU A 63 14.42 -3.43 -3.74
CA LEU A 63 13.96 -3.11 -2.40
C LEU A 63 13.73 -4.39 -1.60
N GLU A 64 14.20 -4.42 -0.35
CA GLU A 64 13.88 -5.48 0.62
C GLU A 64 13.13 -4.90 1.81
N VAL A 65 12.07 -5.57 2.22
CA VAL A 65 11.20 -5.15 3.33
C VAL A 65 11.11 -6.28 4.35
N GLN A 66 11.51 -6.00 5.58
CA GLN A 66 11.40 -6.97 6.67
C GLN A 66 10.00 -6.91 7.32
N ALA A 67 9.61 -8.00 7.99
CA ALA A 67 8.35 -8.01 8.74
C ALA A 67 8.38 -6.95 9.86
N GLY A 68 7.28 -6.21 10.02
CA GLY A 68 7.15 -5.14 11.01
C GLY A 68 7.92 -3.85 10.68
N GLU A 69 8.59 -3.77 9.53
CA GLU A 69 9.34 -2.59 9.10
C GLU A 69 8.40 -1.49 8.58
N VAL A 70 8.84 -0.23 8.70
CA VAL A 70 8.18 0.93 8.10
C VAL A 70 9.15 1.58 7.13
N ILE A 71 8.84 1.50 5.85
CA ILE A 71 9.67 2.04 4.77
C ILE A 71 8.97 3.23 4.13
N GLY A 72 9.69 4.35 3.99
CA GLY A 72 9.25 5.52 3.23
C GLY A 72 9.91 5.55 1.85
N ILE A 73 9.09 5.59 0.79
CA ILE A 73 9.55 5.87 -0.57
C ILE A 73 9.37 7.36 -0.82
N VAL A 74 10.46 8.08 -1.01
CA VAL A 74 10.46 9.52 -1.27
C VAL A 74 11.02 9.83 -2.65
N GLY A 75 10.62 10.93 -3.24
CA GLY A 75 11.06 11.37 -4.55
C GLY A 75 10.15 12.46 -5.11
N GLU A 76 10.51 13.05 -6.24
CA GLU A 76 9.74 14.12 -6.89
C GLU A 76 8.37 13.65 -7.39
N SER A 77 7.47 14.61 -7.69
CA SER A 77 6.19 14.28 -8.32
C SER A 77 6.41 13.61 -9.67
N GLY A 78 5.70 12.52 -9.92
CA GLY A 78 5.78 11.80 -11.20
C GLY A 78 6.97 10.86 -11.36
N CYS A 79 7.88 10.73 -10.37
CA CYS A 79 9.03 9.81 -10.46
C CYS A 79 8.67 8.30 -10.35
N GLY A 80 7.39 7.95 -10.25
CA GLY A 80 6.96 6.54 -10.28
C GLY A 80 6.58 5.92 -8.95
N LYS A 81 6.64 6.64 -7.83
CA LYS A 81 6.35 6.12 -6.47
C LYS A 81 5.01 5.36 -6.37
N SER A 82 3.92 5.99 -6.78
CA SER A 82 2.59 5.35 -6.76
C SER A 82 2.52 4.14 -7.68
N THR A 83 3.27 4.16 -8.80
CA THR A 83 3.39 3.02 -9.70
C THR A 83 4.11 1.86 -9.03
N LEU A 84 5.21 2.13 -8.31
CA LEU A 84 5.94 1.12 -7.54
C LEU A 84 5.04 0.53 -6.44
N GLY A 85 4.31 1.37 -5.69
CA GLY A 85 3.33 0.92 -4.69
C GLY A 85 2.28 -0.02 -5.28
N ARG A 86 1.75 0.30 -6.47
CA ARG A 86 0.78 -0.57 -7.18
C ARG A 86 1.40 -1.87 -7.70
N VAL A 87 2.68 -1.85 -8.05
CA VAL A 87 3.42 -3.10 -8.39
C VAL A 87 3.55 -3.98 -7.15
N VAL A 88 3.93 -3.40 -6.01
CA VAL A 88 4.02 -4.11 -4.72
C VAL A 88 2.68 -4.67 -4.27
N ALA A 89 1.59 -3.94 -4.47
CA ALA A 89 0.23 -4.41 -4.13
C ALA A 89 -0.34 -5.42 -5.15
N GLY A 90 0.42 -5.78 -6.19
CA GLY A 90 -0.04 -6.73 -7.22
C GLY A 90 -1.11 -6.17 -8.18
N ILE A 91 -1.41 -4.87 -8.11
CA ILE A 91 -2.41 -4.21 -8.97
C ILE A 91 -1.87 -4.06 -10.40
N ASN A 92 -0.59 -3.70 -10.52
CA ASN A 92 0.10 -3.57 -11.80
C ASN A 92 1.22 -4.60 -11.90
N PRO A 93 1.18 -5.57 -12.83
CA PRO A 93 2.33 -6.45 -13.04
C PRO A 93 3.55 -5.64 -13.52
N PRO A 94 4.76 -5.93 -13.07
CA PRO A 94 5.98 -5.31 -13.58
C PRO A 94 6.19 -5.66 -15.06
N THR A 95 6.86 -4.80 -15.81
CA THR A 95 7.26 -5.07 -17.21
C THR A 95 8.52 -5.93 -17.26
N ALA A 96 9.45 -5.72 -16.31
CA ALA A 96 10.64 -6.54 -16.08
C ALA A 96 10.93 -6.58 -14.58
N GLY A 97 11.82 -7.48 -14.16
CA GLY A 97 12.09 -7.76 -12.76
C GLY A 97 11.03 -8.66 -12.14
N HIS A 98 11.08 -8.82 -10.83
CA HIS A 98 10.14 -9.67 -10.10
C HIS A 98 9.93 -9.22 -8.66
N VAL A 99 8.73 -9.50 -8.16
CA VAL A 99 8.34 -9.31 -6.76
C VAL A 99 8.31 -10.68 -6.09
N SER A 100 8.94 -10.82 -4.94
CA SER A 100 8.84 -12.01 -4.09
C SER A 100 8.15 -11.65 -2.77
N TYR A 101 7.21 -12.47 -2.35
CA TYR A 101 6.51 -12.35 -1.07
C TYR A 101 6.75 -13.61 -0.25
N GLN A 102 7.28 -13.46 0.96
CA GLN A 102 7.68 -14.61 1.81
C GLN A 102 8.58 -15.62 1.06
N GLY A 103 9.52 -15.11 0.25
CA GLY A 103 10.45 -15.90 -0.55
C GLY A 103 9.89 -16.54 -1.81
N GLN A 104 8.60 -16.36 -2.11
CA GLN A 104 7.97 -16.90 -3.31
C GLN A 104 7.85 -15.82 -4.39
N ASP A 105 8.38 -16.08 -5.57
CA ASP A 105 8.21 -15.20 -6.74
C ASP A 105 6.74 -15.17 -7.16
N THR A 106 6.15 -13.96 -7.23
CA THR A 106 4.73 -13.79 -7.56
C THR A 106 4.32 -14.34 -8.92
N ARG A 107 5.28 -14.50 -9.85
CA ARG A 107 5.03 -15.06 -11.20
C ARG A 107 4.80 -16.57 -11.18
N THR A 108 5.40 -17.25 -10.21
CA THR A 108 5.39 -18.73 -10.10
C THR A 108 4.50 -19.25 -8.99
N MET A 109 3.77 -18.36 -8.31
CA MET A 109 2.85 -18.71 -7.22
C MET A 109 1.73 -19.63 -7.69
N THR A 110 1.43 -20.64 -6.90
CA THR A 110 0.19 -21.40 -6.99
C THR A 110 -1.02 -20.50 -6.71
N ALA A 111 -2.23 -20.93 -7.07
CA ALA A 111 -3.46 -20.17 -6.80
C ALA A 111 -3.64 -19.85 -5.31
N ALA A 112 -3.29 -20.80 -4.42
CA ALA A 112 -3.36 -20.60 -2.97
C ALA A 112 -2.34 -19.54 -2.47
N GLN A 113 -1.10 -19.61 -2.95
CA GLN A 113 -0.05 -18.64 -2.62
C GLN A 113 -0.39 -17.24 -3.15
N ARG A 114 -0.91 -17.16 -4.37
CA ARG A 114 -1.37 -15.88 -4.97
C ARG A 114 -2.49 -15.28 -4.15
N LYS A 115 -3.49 -16.07 -3.75
CA LYS A 115 -4.56 -15.61 -2.85
C LYS A 115 -3.99 -15.11 -1.52
N ALA A 116 -3.03 -15.82 -0.92
CA ALA A 116 -2.37 -15.39 0.32
C ALA A 116 -1.61 -14.07 0.15
N TYR A 117 -0.94 -13.85 -0.99
CA TYR A 117 -0.30 -12.60 -1.33
C TYR A 117 -1.32 -11.47 -1.51
N GLU A 118 -2.37 -11.67 -2.28
CA GLU A 118 -3.43 -10.68 -2.55
C GLU A 118 -4.17 -10.25 -1.27
N LEU A 119 -4.38 -11.17 -0.33
CA LEU A 119 -4.96 -10.84 0.98
C LEU A 119 -3.92 -10.23 1.93
N GLY A 120 -2.68 -10.71 1.86
CA GLY A 120 -1.59 -10.31 2.74
C GLY A 120 -1.00 -8.93 2.44
N VAL A 121 -1.19 -8.40 1.22
CA VAL A 121 -0.70 -7.08 0.81
C VAL A 121 -1.88 -6.22 0.39
N GLN A 122 -2.18 -5.19 1.17
CA GLN A 122 -3.31 -4.30 0.91
C GLN A 122 -2.85 -2.88 0.62
N MET A 123 -3.63 -2.13 -0.16
CA MET A 123 -3.30 -0.75 -0.54
C MET A 123 -4.34 0.24 -0.03
N ILE A 124 -3.86 1.32 0.58
CA ILE A 124 -4.64 2.50 0.94
C ILE A 124 -4.32 3.58 -0.09
N PHE A 125 -5.33 4.02 -0.83
CA PHE A 125 -5.18 4.95 -1.94
C PHE A 125 -5.19 6.40 -1.49
N GLN A 126 -4.54 7.28 -2.26
CA GLN A 126 -4.45 8.71 -2.06
C GLN A 126 -5.84 9.40 -1.97
N ASN A 127 -6.77 9.01 -2.83
CA ASN A 127 -8.11 9.58 -2.88
C ASN A 127 -9.13 8.60 -2.30
N PRO A 128 -9.57 8.81 -1.04
CA PRO A 128 -10.54 7.91 -0.41
C PRO A 128 -11.91 7.93 -1.12
N MET A 129 -12.30 9.06 -1.76
CA MET A 129 -13.57 9.13 -2.51
C MET A 129 -13.56 8.21 -3.73
N ALA A 130 -12.49 8.24 -4.51
CA ALA A 130 -12.36 7.42 -5.71
C ALA A 130 -12.20 5.93 -5.40
N SER A 131 -11.76 5.59 -4.18
CA SER A 131 -11.51 4.22 -3.75
C SER A 131 -12.72 3.51 -3.14
N LEU A 132 -13.77 4.26 -2.75
CA LEU A 132 -14.98 3.72 -2.14
C LEU A 132 -16.15 3.77 -3.14
N ASN A 133 -16.87 2.65 -3.30
CA ASN A 133 -18.06 2.64 -4.14
C ASN A 133 -19.18 3.49 -3.48
N PRO A 134 -19.59 4.62 -4.09
CA PRO A 134 -20.56 5.53 -3.47
C PRO A 134 -21.96 4.97 -3.34
N ARG A 135 -22.25 3.84 -4.01
CA ARG A 135 -23.56 3.16 -4.00
C ARG A 135 -23.64 2.05 -2.96
N MET A 136 -22.53 1.72 -2.29
CA MET A 136 -22.47 0.71 -1.23
C MET A 136 -22.50 1.36 0.15
N ARG A 137 -23.11 0.68 1.12
CA ARG A 137 -23.04 1.07 2.53
C ARG A 137 -21.67 0.73 3.12
N VAL A 138 -21.25 1.41 4.17
CA VAL A 138 -19.96 1.20 4.82
C VAL A 138 -19.79 -0.26 5.29
N VAL A 139 -20.85 -0.86 5.83
CA VAL A 139 -20.84 -2.27 6.25
C VAL A 139 -20.53 -3.23 5.09
N ASP A 140 -20.93 -2.91 3.87
CA ASP A 140 -20.66 -3.72 2.69
C ASP A 140 -19.26 -3.41 2.14
N ILE A 141 -18.86 -2.15 2.11
CA ILE A 141 -17.51 -1.74 1.66
C ILE A 141 -16.42 -2.43 2.49
N ILE A 142 -16.58 -2.53 3.82
CA ILE A 142 -15.61 -3.14 4.71
C ILE A 142 -15.78 -4.66 4.76
N GLY A 143 -17.03 -5.15 4.78
CA GLY A 143 -17.35 -6.53 5.10
C GLY A 143 -17.47 -7.48 3.93
N GLU A 144 -17.56 -6.99 2.67
CA GLU A 144 -17.76 -7.86 1.50
C GLU A 144 -16.54 -8.78 1.27
N ALA A 145 -15.35 -8.19 1.18
CA ALA A 145 -14.14 -8.95 0.88
C ALA A 145 -13.85 -10.05 1.92
N PRO A 146 -13.86 -9.81 3.25
CA PRO A 146 -13.63 -10.88 4.22
C PRO A 146 -14.68 -11.99 4.15
N VAL A 147 -15.93 -11.70 3.80
CA VAL A 147 -16.97 -12.72 3.61
C VAL A 147 -16.71 -13.54 2.34
N VAL A 148 -16.45 -12.89 1.22
CA VAL A 148 -16.18 -13.56 -0.08
C VAL A 148 -14.95 -14.46 0.02
N HIS A 149 -13.91 -14.03 0.73
CA HIS A 149 -12.69 -14.82 0.91
C HIS A 149 -12.79 -15.87 2.03
N GLY A 150 -13.92 -15.93 2.75
CA GLY A 150 -14.17 -16.92 3.80
C GLY A 150 -13.43 -16.64 5.12
N LEU A 151 -12.96 -15.40 5.34
CA LEU A 151 -12.33 -15.00 6.61
C LEU A 151 -13.38 -14.78 7.71
N VAL A 152 -14.60 -14.43 7.32
CA VAL A 152 -15.73 -14.15 8.20
C VAL A 152 -16.99 -14.78 7.61
N LYS A 153 -17.83 -15.36 8.45
CA LYS A 153 -19.15 -15.85 8.01
C LYS A 153 -20.09 -14.67 7.73
N ALA A 154 -20.99 -14.83 6.77
CA ALA A 154 -21.95 -13.77 6.41
C ALA A 154 -22.80 -13.30 7.63
N ALA A 155 -23.14 -14.22 8.53
CA ALA A 155 -23.88 -13.91 9.77
C ALA A 155 -23.10 -12.99 10.73
N ASP A 156 -21.77 -13.10 10.74
CA ASP A 156 -20.89 -12.37 11.67
C ASP A 156 -20.39 -11.04 11.07
N LYS A 157 -20.71 -10.75 9.80
CA LYS A 157 -20.23 -9.58 9.05
C LYS A 157 -20.45 -8.28 9.80
N ALA A 158 -21.66 -8.05 10.32
CA ALA A 158 -22.01 -6.80 10.98
C ALA A 158 -21.19 -6.56 12.25
N THR A 159 -21.01 -7.58 13.07
CA THR A 159 -20.20 -7.52 14.29
C THR A 159 -18.73 -7.26 13.95
N TYR A 160 -18.19 -8.01 12.99
CA TYR A 160 -16.81 -7.86 12.52
C TYR A 160 -16.52 -6.44 12.00
N VAL A 161 -17.44 -5.89 11.19
CA VAL A 161 -17.31 -4.52 10.69
C VAL A 161 -17.41 -3.49 11.80
N ALA A 162 -18.32 -3.69 12.77
CA ALA A 162 -18.45 -2.81 13.93
C ALA A 162 -17.15 -2.73 14.73
N ASP A 163 -16.47 -3.86 14.92
CA ASP A 163 -15.19 -3.92 15.64
C ASP A 163 -14.08 -3.20 14.87
N LEU A 164 -13.99 -3.39 13.55
CA LEU A 164 -13.05 -2.65 12.71
C LEU A 164 -13.32 -1.14 12.70
N MET A 165 -14.59 -0.73 12.67
CA MET A 165 -14.94 0.70 12.75
C MET A 165 -14.48 1.31 14.07
N ARG A 166 -14.65 0.62 15.21
CA ARG A 166 -14.11 1.08 16.51
C ARG A 166 -12.59 1.22 16.48
N GLN A 167 -11.88 0.23 15.92
CA GLN A 167 -10.41 0.25 15.81
C GLN A 167 -9.90 1.49 15.04
N VAL A 168 -10.63 1.93 14.02
CA VAL A 168 -10.25 3.13 13.26
C VAL A 168 -10.89 4.42 13.78
N GLY A 169 -11.55 4.37 14.96
CA GLY A 169 -12.18 5.54 15.60
C GLY A 169 -13.43 6.04 14.86
N LEU A 170 -14.20 5.13 14.28
CA LEU A 170 -15.52 5.39 13.71
C LEU A 170 -16.62 4.77 14.58
N ASP A 171 -17.75 5.48 14.71
CA ASP A 171 -18.91 4.95 15.40
C ASP A 171 -19.58 3.84 14.56
N PRO A 172 -19.75 2.63 15.11
CA PRO A 172 -20.43 1.52 14.44
C PRO A 172 -21.87 1.81 14.00
N GLU A 173 -22.56 2.75 14.64
CA GLU A 173 -23.92 3.15 14.25
C GLU A 173 -23.96 3.70 12.82
N TYR A 174 -22.83 4.22 12.31
CA TYR A 174 -22.71 4.72 10.96
C TYR A 174 -22.48 3.64 9.90
N ALA A 175 -22.41 2.36 10.26
CA ALA A 175 -22.17 1.25 9.33
C ALA A 175 -23.17 1.18 8.17
N GLN A 176 -24.41 1.64 8.40
CA GLN A 176 -25.47 1.64 7.37
C GLN A 176 -25.45 2.88 6.47
N ARG A 177 -24.57 3.86 6.74
CA ARG A 177 -24.45 5.07 5.92
C ARG A 177 -23.64 4.82 4.65
N TYR A 178 -23.80 5.74 3.69
CA TYR A 178 -23.07 5.76 2.43
C TYR A 178 -21.83 6.68 2.53
N PRO A 179 -20.78 6.46 1.72
CA PRO A 179 -19.54 7.25 1.77
C PRO A 179 -19.74 8.77 1.67
N HIS A 180 -20.70 9.25 0.88
CA HIS A 180 -20.95 10.68 0.74
C HIS A 180 -21.46 11.36 2.01
N GLN A 181 -21.91 10.60 3.02
CA GLN A 181 -22.39 11.10 4.31
C GLN A 181 -21.27 11.28 5.35
N PHE A 182 -20.02 11.08 4.95
CA PHE A 182 -18.84 11.16 5.83
C PHE A 182 -17.91 12.30 5.42
N SER A 183 -17.15 12.85 6.38
CA SER A 183 -16.06 13.78 6.11
C SER A 183 -14.88 13.10 5.39
N GLY A 184 -13.94 13.89 4.84
CA GLY A 184 -12.74 13.36 4.18
C GLY A 184 -11.93 12.43 5.09
N GLY A 185 -11.67 12.84 6.32
CA GLY A 185 -10.95 12.03 7.31
C GLY A 185 -11.70 10.76 7.72
N GLN A 186 -13.02 10.81 7.84
CA GLN A 186 -13.83 9.63 8.11
C GLN A 186 -13.81 8.64 6.94
N ARG A 187 -13.85 9.11 5.69
CA ARG A 187 -13.72 8.26 4.50
C ARG A 187 -12.35 7.59 4.44
N GLN A 188 -11.29 8.31 4.82
CA GLN A 188 -9.96 7.73 4.93
C GLN A 188 -9.94 6.59 5.96
N ARG A 189 -10.55 6.78 7.12
CA ARG A 189 -10.69 5.73 8.14
C ARG A 189 -11.50 4.51 7.64
N ILE A 190 -12.54 4.73 6.82
CA ILE A 190 -13.27 3.63 6.16
C ILE A 190 -12.33 2.86 5.20
N GLY A 191 -11.50 3.56 4.42
CA GLY A 191 -10.50 2.95 3.56
C GLY A 191 -9.47 2.11 4.32
N ILE A 192 -9.01 2.62 5.49
CA ILE A 192 -8.11 1.90 6.40
C ILE A 192 -8.81 0.65 6.95
N ALA A 193 -10.05 0.77 7.46
CA ALA A 193 -10.83 -0.36 7.97
C ALA A 193 -11.04 -1.45 6.90
N ARG A 194 -11.31 -1.05 5.65
CA ARG A 194 -11.43 -1.98 4.52
C ARG A 194 -10.14 -2.75 4.27
N ALA A 195 -8.99 -2.08 4.30
CA ALA A 195 -7.70 -2.74 4.14
C ALA A 195 -7.42 -3.72 5.29
N LEU A 196 -7.68 -3.32 6.53
CA LEU A 196 -7.50 -4.17 7.73
C LEU A 196 -8.43 -5.38 7.75
N ALA A 197 -9.61 -5.29 7.12
CA ALA A 197 -10.61 -6.36 7.12
C ALA A 197 -10.09 -7.68 6.54
N LEU A 198 -9.06 -7.63 5.71
CA LEU A 198 -8.41 -8.81 5.13
C LEU A 198 -7.24 -9.34 5.98
N LYS A 199 -6.98 -8.73 7.16
CA LYS A 199 -5.86 -9.08 8.06
C LYS A 199 -4.51 -9.12 7.33
N PRO A 200 -4.13 -8.02 6.65
CA PRO A 200 -2.91 -7.98 5.86
C PRO A 200 -1.67 -8.06 6.75
N ARG A 201 -0.54 -8.42 6.16
CA ARG A 201 0.80 -8.29 6.75
C ARG A 201 1.54 -7.05 6.27
N VAL A 202 1.19 -6.56 5.06
CA VAL A 202 1.77 -5.37 4.44
C VAL A 202 0.66 -4.41 4.05
N ILE A 203 0.82 -3.15 4.41
CA ILE A 203 -0.03 -2.07 3.93
C ILE A 203 0.82 -1.09 3.12
N VAL A 204 0.45 -0.92 1.86
CA VAL A 204 1.01 0.09 0.97
C VAL A 204 0.16 1.35 1.10
N CYS A 205 0.75 2.45 1.56
CA CYS A 205 0.09 3.74 1.71
C CYS A 205 0.49 4.66 0.55
N ASP A 206 -0.40 4.89 -0.41
CA ASP A 206 -0.19 5.82 -1.52
C ASP A 206 -0.70 7.20 -1.12
N GLU A 207 0.19 8.04 -0.59
CA GLU A 207 -0.11 9.41 -0.12
C GLU A 207 -1.37 9.48 0.78
N ALA A 208 -1.55 8.49 1.65
CA ALA A 208 -2.79 8.24 2.40
C ALA A 208 -3.27 9.43 3.27
N VAL A 209 -2.43 10.44 3.49
CA VAL A 209 -2.75 11.62 4.31
C VAL A 209 -2.64 12.94 3.55
N ALA A 210 -2.11 12.96 2.32
CA ALA A 210 -1.77 14.19 1.59
C ALA A 210 -2.98 15.11 1.30
N ALA A 211 -4.16 14.53 1.15
CA ALA A 211 -5.40 15.26 0.86
C ALA A 211 -6.19 15.69 2.10
N LEU A 212 -5.63 15.54 3.31
CA LEU A 212 -6.30 15.82 4.57
C LEU A 212 -5.73 17.08 5.24
N ASP A 213 -6.54 17.76 6.05
CA ASP A 213 -6.08 18.86 6.89
C ASP A 213 -5.01 18.38 7.90
N VAL A 214 -4.07 19.26 8.28
CA VAL A 214 -2.92 18.95 9.14
C VAL A 214 -3.32 18.24 10.44
N SER A 215 -4.41 18.68 11.09
CA SER A 215 -4.91 18.07 12.33
C SER A 215 -5.43 16.65 12.11
N ILE A 216 -6.06 16.41 10.99
CA ILE A 216 -6.56 15.08 10.60
C ILE A 216 -5.41 14.17 10.17
N GLN A 217 -4.39 14.72 9.50
CA GLN A 217 -3.17 13.98 9.16
C GLN A 217 -2.53 13.39 10.42
N ALA A 218 -2.30 14.22 11.46
CA ALA A 218 -1.71 13.76 12.72
C ALA A 218 -2.53 12.62 13.37
N GLN A 219 -3.86 12.73 13.35
CA GLN A 219 -4.74 11.67 13.88
C GLN A 219 -4.63 10.36 13.10
N VAL A 220 -4.56 10.43 11.76
CA VAL A 220 -4.42 9.23 10.91
C VAL A 220 -3.03 8.60 11.08
N LEU A 221 -1.98 9.40 11.25
CA LEU A 221 -0.63 8.90 11.51
C LEU A 221 -0.53 8.18 12.87
N ASN A 222 -1.13 8.76 13.92
CA ASN A 222 -1.22 8.10 15.22
C ASN A 222 -2.02 6.78 15.12
N LEU A 223 -3.09 6.76 14.34
CA LEU A 223 -3.85 5.55 14.06
C LEU A 223 -2.97 4.48 13.40
N PHE A 224 -2.17 4.81 12.39
CA PHE A 224 -1.24 3.86 11.76
C PHE A 224 -0.22 3.29 12.75
N THR A 225 0.31 4.13 13.65
CA THR A 225 1.23 3.67 14.70
C THR A 225 0.55 2.66 15.63
N GLN A 226 -0.66 2.96 16.12
CA GLN A 226 -1.43 2.06 16.97
C GLN A 226 -1.76 0.74 16.27
N LEU A 227 -2.21 0.80 15.01
CA LEU A 227 -2.55 -0.39 14.23
C LEU A 227 -1.32 -1.26 13.94
N ARG A 228 -0.14 -0.64 13.74
CA ARG A 228 1.12 -1.36 13.58
C ARG A 228 1.43 -2.22 14.80
N GLU A 229 1.34 -1.63 15.99
CA GLU A 229 1.63 -2.33 17.25
C GLU A 229 0.61 -3.44 17.56
N GLN A 230 -0.68 -3.21 17.21
CA GLN A 230 -1.75 -4.17 17.47
C GLN A 230 -1.75 -5.37 16.51
N HIS A 231 -1.28 -5.21 15.29
CA HIS A 231 -1.43 -6.19 14.21
C HIS A 231 -0.10 -6.64 13.57
N ASP A 232 1.06 -6.24 14.12
CA ASP A 232 2.39 -6.53 13.56
C ASP A 232 2.51 -6.13 12.08
N LEU A 233 1.97 -4.97 11.72
CA LEU A 233 1.88 -4.51 10.34
C LEU A 233 3.23 -3.99 9.83
N THR A 234 3.52 -4.34 8.59
CA THR A 234 4.60 -3.76 7.79
C THR A 234 4.02 -2.64 6.92
N TYR A 235 4.65 -1.47 6.91
CA TYR A 235 4.19 -0.35 6.09
C TYR A 235 5.17 0.00 4.99
N LEU A 236 4.64 0.21 3.78
CA LEU A 236 5.33 0.83 2.67
C LEU A 236 4.61 2.15 2.35
N SER A 237 5.18 3.26 2.79
CA SER A 237 4.60 4.59 2.63
C SER A 237 5.19 5.29 1.41
N VAL A 238 4.33 5.62 0.47
CA VAL A 238 4.64 6.48 -0.68
C VAL A 238 4.21 7.90 -0.32
N SER A 239 5.16 8.80 -0.04
CA SER A 239 4.85 10.15 0.40
C SER A 239 5.76 11.20 -0.22
N TYR A 240 5.25 12.41 -0.33
CA TYR A 240 5.99 13.57 -0.83
C TYR A 240 6.91 14.19 0.22
N THR A 241 6.57 14.16 1.50
CA THR A 241 7.35 14.86 2.55
C THR A 241 6.95 14.44 3.97
N HIS A 242 7.96 14.42 4.88
CA HIS A 242 7.85 14.69 6.33
C HIS A 242 7.22 13.64 7.26
N LEU A 243 7.16 12.37 6.87
CA LEU A 243 7.08 11.34 7.89
C LEU A 243 8.51 11.05 8.37
N THR A 244 8.79 11.28 9.65
CA THR A 244 9.98 10.75 10.31
C THR A 244 9.86 9.24 10.40
N LEU A 245 10.10 8.57 9.28
CA LEU A 245 10.10 7.12 9.19
C LEU A 245 11.52 6.61 9.49
N PRO A 246 11.66 5.45 10.15
CA PRO A 246 12.96 4.91 10.52
C PRO A 246 13.84 4.54 9.33
N THR A 247 13.26 4.28 8.16
CA THR A 247 14.01 3.92 6.94
C THR A 247 13.43 4.65 5.72
N ILE A 248 14.26 5.42 5.01
CA ILE A 248 13.89 6.21 3.83
C ILE A 248 14.68 5.70 2.62
N TYR A 249 13.98 5.36 1.54
CA TYR A 249 14.56 5.08 0.23
C TYR A 249 14.19 6.17 -0.77
N SER A 250 15.19 6.70 -1.49
CA SER A 250 14.98 7.63 -2.62
C SER A 250 14.84 6.84 -3.90
N VAL A 251 13.87 7.18 -4.71
CA VAL A 251 13.61 6.60 -6.05
C VAL A 251 13.88 7.65 -7.12
#